data_b2019703d6a4472693dd4d7d394f0698
#
_entry.id   b2019703d6a4472693dd4d7d394f0698
#
_cell.length_a   1.000
_cell.length_b   1.000
_cell.length_c   1.000
_cell.angle_alpha   90.00
_cell.angle_beta   90.00
_cell.angle_gamma   90.00
#
_symmetry.space_group_name_H-M   'P 1'
#
loop_
_entity.id
_entity.type
_entity.pdbx_description
1 polymer ?
#
loop_
_entity_poly.entity_id
_entity_poly.type
_entity_poly.pdbx_seq_one_letter_code
_entity_poly.pdbx_strand_id
1 'polypeptide(L)'
;MEQIQVNNLIIGFGKAGKTLAADLARAGESVLLVERDATMYGGTCINVGCIPSKTLLVEGELSARLQDKDTAYQAAMARKTKLVTALRAANYDKLAGIPGLRVLTAEASFVAPHRLRLEGAEGSYEVTATRIFINTGTRSPIAE
;
A
#
# COMPACT_ATOMS: atom_id res chain seq x y z
N MET A 1 -20.30 -7.82 13.63
CA MET A 1 -18.83 -7.85 13.39
C MET A 1 -18.51 -9.17 12.72
N GLU A 2 -17.97 -9.13 11.51
CA GLU A 2 -17.60 -10.34 10.74
C GLU A 2 -16.37 -10.98 11.37
N GLN A 3 -16.37 -12.32 11.49
CA GLN A 3 -15.23 -13.10 11.99
C GLN A 3 -14.42 -13.61 10.81
N ILE A 4 -13.12 -13.37 10.80
CA ILE A 4 -12.20 -13.83 9.75
C ILE A 4 -11.12 -14.69 10.41
N GLN A 5 -10.88 -15.87 9.84
CA GLN A 5 -9.78 -16.74 10.25
C GLN A 5 -8.85 -16.98 9.07
N VAL A 6 -7.56 -16.72 9.26
CA VAL A 6 -6.53 -16.90 8.22
C VAL A 6 -5.24 -17.49 8.78
N ASN A 7 -4.44 -18.10 7.91
CA ASN A 7 -3.09 -18.52 8.28
C ASN A 7 -2.19 -17.30 8.52
N ASN A 8 -2.28 -16.31 7.64
CA ASN A 8 -1.37 -15.16 7.63
C ASN A 8 -2.15 -13.84 7.58
N LEU A 9 -1.84 -12.95 8.51
CA LEU A 9 -2.26 -11.56 8.48
C LEU A 9 -1.05 -10.67 8.26
N ILE A 10 -1.11 -9.80 7.27
CA ILE A 10 -0.04 -8.83 6.95
C ILE A 10 -0.61 -7.44 7.13
N ILE A 11 0.02 -6.64 8.00
CA ILE A 11 -0.38 -5.26 8.30
C ILE A 11 0.53 -4.31 7.55
N GLY A 12 0.00 -3.65 6.52
CA GLY A 12 0.70 -2.70 5.66
C GLY A 12 0.99 -3.23 4.26
N PHE A 13 0.54 -2.48 3.26
CA PHE A 13 0.64 -2.81 1.82
C PHE A 13 1.98 -2.33 1.20
N GLY A 14 3.04 -2.27 1.99
CA GLY A 14 4.37 -1.90 1.50
C GLY A 14 5.05 -3.00 0.68
N LYS A 15 6.26 -2.71 0.18
CA LYS A 15 6.99 -3.61 -0.75
C LYS A 15 7.18 -5.02 -0.17
N ALA A 16 7.59 -5.13 1.09
CA ALA A 16 7.82 -6.43 1.72
C ALA A 16 6.48 -7.16 1.95
N GLY A 17 5.49 -6.48 2.54
CA GLY A 17 4.18 -7.07 2.85
C GLY A 17 3.46 -7.60 1.63
N LYS A 18 3.37 -6.81 0.55
CA LYS A 18 2.70 -7.24 -0.68
C LYS A 18 3.41 -8.41 -1.38
N THR A 19 4.75 -8.45 -1.33
CA THR A 19 5.52 -9.55 -1.92
C THR A 19 5.29 -10.83 -1.14
N LEU A 20 5.43 -10.77 0.19
CA LEU A 20 5.17 -11.90 1.07
C LEU A 20 3.73 -12.41 0.95
N ALA A 21 2.75 -11.49 0.92
CA ALA A 21 1.34 -11.86 0.76
C ALA A 21 1.10 -12.68 -0.52
N ALA A 22 1.67 -12.21 -1.64
CA ALA A 22 1.53 -12.90 -2.91
C ALA A 22 2.19 -14.28 -2.90
N ASP A 23 3.37 -14.40 -2.30
CA ASP A 23 4.12 -15.66 -2.28
C ASP A 23 3.44 -16.70 -1.37
N LEU A 24 2.97 -16.30 -0.19
CA LEU A 24 2.21 -17.17 0.72
C LEU A 24 0.88 -17.65 0.09
N ALA A 25 0.15 -16.75 -0.57
CA ALA A 25 -1.10 -17.12 -1.23
C ALA A 25 -0.87 -18.08 -2.41
N ARG A 26 0.18 -17.88 -3.21
CA ARG A 26 0.57 -18.81 -4.29
C ARG A 26 1.03 -20.17 -3.75
N ALA A 27 1.56 -20.21 -2.55
CA ALA A 27 1.88 -21.45 -1.85
C ALA A 27 0.63 -22.16 -1.27
N GLY A 28 -0.58 -21.63 -1.50
CA GLY A 28 -1.84 -22.24 -1.08
C GLY A 28 -2.28 -21.84 0.33
N GLU A 29 -1.63 -20.87 0.96
CA GLU A 29 -2.02 -20.40 2.28
C GLU A 29 -3.10 -19.31 2.21
N SER A 30 -3.98 -19.26 3.23
CA SER A 30 -4.93 -18.16 3.37
C SER A 30 -4.23 -16.91 3.90
N VAL A 31 -4.41 -15.78 3.20
CA VAL A 31 -3.73 -14.52 3.50
C VAL A 31 -4.73 -13.37 3.56
N LEU A 32 -4.64 -12.57 4.61
CA LEU A 32 -5.30 -11.28 4.71
C LEU A 32 -4.22 -10.19 4.72
N LEU A 33 -4.29 -9.28 3.76
CA LEU A 33 -3.45 -8.08 3.69
C LEU A 33 -4.29 -6.86 4.05
N VAL A 34 -3.88 -6.11 5.05
CA VAL A 34 -4.60 -4.95 5.55
C VAL A 34 -3.78 -3.69 5.33
N GLU A 35 -4.40 -2.66 4.77
CA GLU A 35 -3.85 -1.32 4.65
C GLU A 35 -4.87 -0.30 5.17
N ARG A 36 -4.43 0.61 6.01
CA ARG A 36 -5.36 1.61 6.59
C ARG A 36 -5.81 2.69 5.62
N ASP A 37 -5.04 2.94 4.57
CA ASP A 37 -5.26 4.04 3.63
C ASP A 37 -5.12 3.56 2.19
N ALA A 38 -6.23 3.55 1.44
CA ALA A 38 -6.24 3.17 0.04
C ALA A 38 -5.30 4.01 -0.84
N THR A 39 -4.96 5.23 -0.43
CA THR A 39 -3.99 6.06 -1.13
C THR A 39 -2.55 5.59 -0.95
N MET A 40 -2.31 4.61 -0.06
CA MET A 40 -0.99 4.05 0.22
C MET A 40 -0.77 2.64 -0.32
N TYR A 41 -1.70 2.10 -1.12
CA TYR A 41 -1.48 0.81 -1.78
C TYR A 41 -0.17 0.80 -2.58
N GLY A 42 0.66 -0.21 -2.34
CA GLY A 42 2.01 -0.33 -2.89
C GLY A 42 3.10 0.28 -2.01
N GLY A 43 2.72 0.99 -0.94
CA GLY A 43 3.60 1.52 0.09
C GLY A 43 4.33 2.82 -0.30
N THR A 44 5.23 3.23 0.56
CA THR A 44 5.97 4.51 0.48
C THR A 44 6.73 4.69 -0.84
N CYS A 45 7.34 3.62 -1.38
CA CYS A 45 8.11 3.72 -2.62
C CYS A 45 7.26 4.23 -3.80
N ILE A 46 6.02 3.74 -3.93
CA ILE A 46 5.12 4.15 -5.04
C ILE A 46 4.52 5.53 -4.76
N ASN A 47 4.07 5.75 -3.52
CA ASN A 47 3.17 6.88 -3.26
C ASN A 47 3.89 8.15 -2.79
N VAL A 48 5.04 8.03 -2.11
CA VAL A 48 5.70 9.16 -1.44
C VAL A 48 7.16 9.30 -1.83
N GLY A 49 7.88 8.21 -2.06
CA GLY A 49 9.34 8.19 -2.19
C GLY A 49 9.83 8.00 -3.62
N CYS A 50 10.27 6.77 -3.94
CA CYS A 50 11.08 6.48 -5.14
C CYS A 50 10.42 6.92 -6.45
N ILE A 51 9.15 6.58 -6.65
CA ILE A 51 8.46 6.87 -7.92
C ILE A 51 8.20 8.37 -8.10
N PRO A 52 7.58 9.07 -7.15
CA PRO A 52 7.38 10.52 -7.27
C PRO A 52 8.70 11.27 -7.48
N SER A 53 9.73 10.97 -6.69
CA SER A 53 11.01 11.67 -6.74
C SER A 53 11.72 11.45 -8.08
N LYS A 54 11.80 10.20 -8.55
CA LYS A 54 12.44 9.90 -9.83
C LYS A 54 11.68 10.49 -11.01
N THR A 55 10.35 10.47 -10.96
CA THR A 55 9.54 11.09 -12.02
C THR A 55 9.82 12.58 -12.12
N LEU A 56 9.80 13.30 -11.00
CA LEU A 56 10.07 14.74 -11.00
C LEU A 56 11.51 15.07 -11.38
N LEU A 57 12.49 14.24 -11.00
CA LEU A 57 13.88 14.42 -11.43
C LEU A 57 14.01 14.34 -12.96
N VAL A 58 13.48 13.26 -13.56
CA VAL A 58 13.50 13.06 -15.02
C VAL A 58 12.78 14.19 -15.75
N GLU A 59 11.60 14.60 -15.27
CA GLU A 59 10.85 15.71 -15.85
C GLU A 59 11.61 17.03 -15.74
N GLY A 60 12.32 17.25 -14.63
CA GLY A 60 13.20 18.41 -14.45
C GLY A 60 14.35 18.45 -15.46
N GLU A 61 14.99 17.31 -15.70
CA GLU A 61 16.06 17.19 -16.70
C GLU A 61 15.53 17.44 -18.12
N LEU A 62 14.39 16.84 -18.48
CA LEU A 62 13.76 17.02 -19.80
C LEU A 62 13.32 18.48 -20.04
N SER A 63 12.86 19.16 -19.00
CA SER A 63 12.41 20.55 -19.07
C SER A 63 13.51 21.59 -18.84
N ALA A 64 14.75 21.20 -18.61
CA ALA A 64 15.85 22.11 -18.24
C ALA A 64 16.04 23.26 -19.24
N ARG A 65 15.81 22.99 -20.52
CA ARG A 65 16.00 23.98 -21.62
C ARG A 65 14.72 24.75 -21.99
N LEU A 66 13.57 24.41 -21.37
CA LEU A 66 12.31 25.13 -21.65
C LEU A 66 12.33 26.50 -20.97
N GLN A 67 11.76 27.50 -21.65
CA GLN A 67 11.70 28.88 -21.11
C GLN A 67 10.57 28.99 -20.07
N ASP A 68 9.41 28.40 -20.35
CA ASP A 68 8.26 28.40 -19.44
C ASP A 68 8.41 27.28 -18.40
N LYS A 69 9.00 27.62 -17.27
CA LYS A 69 9.24 26.70 -16.16
C LYS A 69 7.95 26.34 -15.40
N ASP A 70 7.02 27.28 -15.33
CA ASP A 70 5.77 27.06 -14.58
C ASP A 70 4.88 26.05 -15.30
N THR A 71 4.68 26.21 -16.59
CA THR A 71 3.95 25.22 -17.41
C THR A 71 4.65 23.84 -17.38
N ALA A 72 5.98 23.81 -17.48
CA ALA A 72 6.75 22.58 -17.40
C ALA A 72 6.57 21.88 -16.05
N TYR A 73 6.60 22.62 -14.94
CA TYR A 73 6.38 22.08 -13.60
C TYR A 73 4.97 21.52 -13.43
N GLN A 74 3.94 22.25 -13.87
CA GLN A 74 2.56 21.76 -13.82
C GLN A 74 2.39 20.45 -14.61
N ALA A 75 2.97 20.37 -15.79
CA ALA A 75 2.95 19.16 -16.60
C ALA A 75 3.67 17.98 -15.91
N ALA A 76 4.81 18.23 -15.27
CA ALA A 76 5.55 17.23 -14.50
C ALA A 76 4.74 16.70 -13.33
N MET A 77 4.07 17.60 -12.59
CA MET A 77 3.19 17.23 -11.47
C MET A 77 2.00 16.39 -11.93
N ALA A 78 1.39 16.74 -13.06
CA ALA A 78 0.29 15.97 -13.64
C ALA A 78 0.76 14.55 -14.05
N ARG A 79 1.90 14.43 -14.71
CA ARG A 79 2.49 13.12 -15.09
C ARG A 79 2.84 12.29 -13.87
N LYS A 80 3.48 12.87 -12.86
CA LYS A 80 3.78 12.19 -11.59
C LYS A 80 2.50 11.65 -10.96
N THR A 81 1.46 12.46 -10.85
CA THR A 81 0.19 12.06 -10.25
C THR A 81 -0.48 10.92 -11.02
N LYS A 82 -0.53 11.01 -12.35
CA LYS A 82 -1.06 9.97 -13.23
C LYS A 82 -0.32 8.64 -13.05
N LEU A 83 1.02 8.69 -13.04
CA LEU A 83 1.84 7.48 -12.88
C LEU A 83 1.63 6.83 -11.52
N VAL A 84 1.66 7.60 -10.44
CA VAL A 84 1.45 7.09 -9.07
C VAL A 84 0.07 6.46 -8.94
N THR A 85 -0.97 7.10 -9.45
CA THR A 85 -2.34 6.57 -9.40
C THR A 85 -2.46 5.25 -10.17
N ALA A 86 -1.89 5.18 -11.38
CA ALA A 86 -1.90 3.96 -12.19
C ALA A 86 -1.14 2.80 -11.51
N LEU A 87 0.03 3.06 -10.94
CA LEU A 87 0.81 2.05 -10.23
C LEU A 87 0.14 1.58 -8.95
N ARG A 88 -0.54 2.47 -8.22
CA ARG A 88 -1.33 2.13 -7.04
C ARG A 88 -2.45 1.15 -7.39
N ALA A 89 -3.25 1.48 -8.40
CA ALA A 89 -4.32 0.61 -8.89
C ALA A 89 -3.78 -0.74 -9.35
N ALA A 90 -2.75 -0.76 -10.19
CA ALA A 90 -2.15 -2.00 -10.69
C ALA A 90 -1.60 -2.90 -9.56
N ASN A 91 -1.05 -2.31 -8.47
CA ASN A 91 -0.61 -3.09 -7.31
C ASN A 91 -1.77 -3.71 -6.54
N TYR A 92 -2.88 -2.98 -6.38
CA TYR A 92 -4.08 -3.50 -5.76
C TYR A 92 -4.67 -4.65 -6.58
N ASP A 93 -4.94 -4.42 -7.86
CA ASP A 93 -5.56 -5.40 -8.76
C ASP A 93 -4.76 -6.69 -8.85
N LYS A 94 -3.43 -6.56 -8.92
CA LYS A 94 -2.52 -7.71 -8.97
C LYS A 94 -2.64 -8.60 -7.73
N LEU A 95 -2.86 -8.04 -6.55
CA LEU A 95 -2.98 -8.81 -5.32
C LEU A 95 -4.42 -9.29 -5.10
N ALA A 96 -5.41 -8.46 -5.35
CA ALA A 96 -6.81 -8.80 -5.22
C ALA A 96 -7.24 -9.95 -6.14
N GLY A 97 -6.52 -10.15 -7.26
CA GLY A 97 -6.74 -11.26 -8.20
C GLY A 97 -6.07 -12.59 -7.79
N ILE A 98 -5.32 -12.67 -6.69
CA ILE A 98 -4.67 -13.91 -6.27
C ILE A 98 -5.62 -14.76 -5.43
N PRO A 99 -5.94 -16.01 -5.82
CA PRO A 99 -6.74 -16.90 -5.00
C PRO A 99 -6.14 -17.11 -3.60
N GLY A 100 -6.99 -17.07 -2.57
CA GLY A 100 -6.54 -17.22 -1.17
C GLY A 100 -5.99 -15.94 -0.52
N LEU A 101 -5.88 -14.83 -1.28
CA LEU A 101 -5.48 -13.53 -0.76
C LEU A 101 -6.66 -12.56 -0.76
N ARG A 102 -6.98 -12.02 0.41
CA ARG A 102 -7.97 -10.93 0.57
C ARG A 102 -7.24 -9.65 0.96
N VAL A 103 -7.60 -8.54 0.34
CA VAL A 103 -7.11 -7.20 0.70
C VAL A 103 -8.25 -6.43 1.35
N LEU A 104 -7.99 -5.83 2.53
CA LEU A 104 -8.93 -4.96 3.22
C LEU A 104 -8.33 -3.59 3.48
N THR A 105 -9.14 -2.56 3.30
CA THR A 105 -8.81 -1.20 3.74
C THR A 105 -9.38 -0.99 5.13
N ALA A 106 -8.53 -1.09 6.14
CA ALA A 106 -8.94 -0.95 7.54
C ALA A 106 -7.75 -0.62 8.44
N GLU A 107 -8.03 0.01 9.57
CA GLU A 107 -7.07 0.17 10.66
C GLU A 107 -7.08 -1.08 11.52
N ALA A 108 -5.86 -1.58 11.86
CA ALA A 108 -5.68 -2.80 12.61
C ALA A 108 -5.23 -2.51 14.05
N SER A 109 -5.92 -3.09 15.02
CA SER A 109 -5.60 -2.99 16.44
C SER A 109 -5.55 -4.36 17.08
N PHE A 110 -4.49 -4.65 17.85
CA PHE A 110 -4.40 -5.89 18.61
C PHE A 110 -5.38 -5.92 19.77
N VAL A 111 -6.15 -7.00 19.88
CA VAL A 111 -7.01 -7.28 21.05
C VAL A 111 -6.50 -8.46 21.87
N ALA A 112 -5.67 -9.33 21.25
CA ALA A 112 -4.94 -10.42 21.89
C ALA A 112 -3.74 -10.83 21.00
N PRO A 113 -2.80 -11.70 21.44
CA PRO A 113 -1.59 -12.04 20.68
C PRO A 113 -1.80 -12.48 19.23
N HIS A 114 -2.87 -13.21 18.94
CA HIS A 114 -3.19 -13.70 17.60
C HIS A 114 -4.53 -13.19 17.08
N ARG A 115 -5.07 -12.15 17.72
CA ARG A 115 -6.40 -11.63 17.43
C ARG A 115 -6.39 -10.12 17.31
N LEU A 116 -6.92 -9.61 16.20
CA LEU A 116 -7.01 -8.19 15.89
C LEU A 116 -8.44 -7.80 15.61
N ARG A 117 -8.72 -6.52 15.89
CA ARG A 117 -9.88 -5.82 15.37
C ARG A 117 -9.44 -4.98 14.18
N LEU A 118 -10.20 -5.05 13.11
CA LEU A 118 -10.03 -4.20 11.94
C LEU A 118 -11.24 -3.29 11.82
N GLU A 119 -11.00 -2.00 11.64
CA GLU A 119 -12.06 -0.99 11.48
C GLU A 119 -11.85 -0.24 10.16
N GLY A 120 -12.80 -0.32 9.26
CA GLY A 120 -12.76 0.31 7.95
C GLY A 120 -14.12 0.83 7.52
N ALA A 121 -14.16 1.52 6.39
CA ALA A 121 -15.40 2.09 5.84
C ALA A 121 -16.47 1.02 5.50
N GLU A 122 -16.03 -0.20 5.18
CA GLU A 122 -16.90 -1.34 4.85
C GLU A 122 -17.42 -2.09 6.08
N GLY A 123 -16.95 -1.72 7.28
CA GLY A 123 -17.37 -2.34 8.53
C GLY A 123 -16.24 -2.70 9.47
N SER A 124 -16.59 -3.46 10.51
CA SER A 124 -15.65 -3.93 11.54
C SER A 124 -15.52 -5.45 11.46
N TYR A 125 -14.29 -5.92 11.59
CA TYR A 125 -13.93 -7.34 11.52
C TYR A 125 -13.15 -7.73 12.78
N GLU A 126 -13.34 -8.94 13.26
CA GLU A 126 -12.42 -9.57 14.20
C GLU A 126 -11.64 -10.66 13.47
N VAL A 127 -10.32 -10.57 13.49
CA VAL A 127 -9.43 -11.46 12.75
C VAL A 127 -8.60 -12.28 13.70
N THR A 128 -8.61 -13.59 13.50
CA THR A 128 -7.68 -14.52 14.16
C THR A 128 -6.70 -15.05 13.11
N ALA A 129 -5.40 -14.91 13.36
CA ALA A 129 -4.35 -15.35 12.46
C ALA A 129 -3.31 -16.22 13.16
N THR A 130 -2.82 -17.25 12.47
CA THR A 130 -1.74 -18.10 12.99
C THR A 130 -0.41 -17.33 13.00
N ARG A 131 -0.16 -16.54 11.95
CA ARG A 131 1.03 -15.71 11.82
C ARG A 131 0.63 -14.27 11.49
N ILE A 132 1.30 -13.31 12.12
CA ILE A 132 1.05 -11.89 11.91
C ILE A 132 2.36 -11.22 11.54
N PHE A 133 2.35 -10.50 10.43
CA PHE A 133 3.51 -9.76 9.91
C PHE A 133 3.22 -8.26 9.99
N ILE A 134 4.04 -7.54 10.76
CA ILE A 134 3.92 -6.09 10.93
C ILE A 134 4.84 -5.42 9.91
N ASN A 135 4.24 -4.79 8.89
CA ASN A 135 4.93 -4.11 7.79
C ASN A 135 4.41 -2.68 7.62
N THR A 136 4.20 -2.00 8.73
CA THR A 136 3.60 -0.65 8.78
C THR A 136 4.54 0.46 8.32
N GLY A 137 5.83 0.15 8.16
CA GLY A 137 6.85 1.11 7.70
C GLY A 137 7.23 2.14 8.75
N THR A 138 7.70 3.29 8.27
CA THR A 138 8.15 4.41 9.10
C THR A 138 7.52 5.71 8.64
N ARG A 139 7.49 6.68 9.53
CA ARG A 139 7.03 8.03 9.28
C ARG A 139 8.12 9.00 9.73
N SER A 140 8.45 9.98 8.90
CA SER A 140 9.36 11.05 9.32
C SER A 140 8.72 11.85 10.45
N PRO A 141 9.44 12.12 11.56
CA PRO A 141 8.94 13.04 12.56
C PRO A 141 8.82 14.45 11.95
N ILE A 142 7.72 15.12 12.27
CA ILE A 142 7.59 16.54 11.98
C ILE A 142 8.32 17.25 13.13
N ALA A 143 9.36 18.02 12.81
CA ALA A 143 9.97 18.90 13.81
C ALA A 143 8.93 19.96 14.23
N GLU A 144 8.71 20.09 15.53
CA GLU A 144 7.89 21.16 16.10
C GLU A 144 8.64 22.49 16.06
#